data_8e6e7c345598843688896502e0431c34
#
_entry.id   8e6e7c345598843688896502e0431c34
#
_cell.length_a   1.000
_cell.length_b   1.000
_cell.length_c   1.000
_cell.angle_alpha   90.00
_cell.angle_beta   90.00
_cell.angle_gamma   90.00
#
_symmetry.space_group_name_H-M   'P 1'
#
loop_
_entity.id
_entity.type
_entity.pdbx_description
1 polymer ?
#
loop_
_entity_poly.entity_id
_entity_poly.type
_entity_poly.pdbx_seq_one_letter_code
_entity_poly.pdbx_strand_id
1 'polypeptide(L)'
;ARKSRGLGDVYKRQLQVLGIALLILTLVEGFLASLRTFLLTETTNRIDQRLGSEVIDHLLKLPLEYFDIRPVGELATRIGELEKIRNFITGQGITTIIDALLSFVYIFVMLIYSVKLTLIALIVIPIQVGLTFLGAPIFRRQFRESAENNAKTQSHLVEVLTGIQTVKSQNIEMVSRWRWQEFYSRYIGSTFKKIITGTLINQSGQVLQKISQLLVLWIGATMVLNGQLTLGQLIALSLIHI
;
A
#
# COMPACT_ATOMS: atom_id res chain seq x y z
N ALA A 1 34.42 -44.70 -12.43
CA ALA A 1 33.66 -43.91 -13.42
C ALA A 1 32.18 -44.29 -13.53
N ARG A 2 31.74 -45.52 -13.27
CA ARG A 2 30.32 -45.92 -13.33
C ARG A 2 29.48 -45.40 -12.13
N LYS A 3 30.06 -45.25 -10.95
CA LYS A 3 29.38 -44.79 -9.73
C LYS A 3 29.12 -43.29 -9.74
N SER A 4 29.95 -42.49 -10.39
CA SER A 4 29.77 -41.04 -10.49
C SER A 4 28.70 -40.62 -11.53
N ARG A 5 28.49 -41.43 -12.58
CA ARG A 5 27.41 -41.20 -13.57
C ARG A 5 26.02 -41.44 -12.96
N GLY A 6 25.82 -42.45 -12.10
CA GLY A 6 24.56 -42.75 -11.47
C GLY A 6 24.12 -41.66 -10.47
N LEU A 7 25.06 -41.05 -9.75
CA LEU A 7 24.77 -39.91 -8.86
C LEU A 7 24.32 -38.68 -9.65
N GLY A 8 24.99 -38.37 -10.77
CA GLY A 8 24.63 -37.24 -11.64
C GLY A 8 23.23 -37.37 -12.25
N ASP A 9 22.80 -38.59 -12.60
CA ASP A 9 21.46 -38.83 -13.18
C ASP A 9 20.34 -38.75 -12.11
N VAL A 10 20.62 -39.13 -10.87
CA VAL A 10 19.69 -38.96 -9.74
C VAL A 10 19.48 -37.48 -9.42
N TYR A 11 20.57 -36.70 -9.39
CA TYR A 11 20.47 -35.25 -9.16
C TYR A 11 19.74 -34.52 -10.29
N LYS A 12 19.96 -34.93 -11.55
CA LYS A 12 19.22 -34.36 -12.69
C LYS A 12 17.72 -34.65 -12.61
N ARG A 13 17.32 -35.87 -12.26
CA ARG A 13 15.90 -36.21 -12.05
C ARG A 13 15.27 -35.42 -10.90
N GLN A 14 15.98 -35.29 -9.79
CA GLN A 14 15.51 -34.48 -8.66
C GLN A 14 15.35 -33.02 -9.07
N LEU A 15 16.27 -32.45 -9.82
CA LEU A 15 16.19 -31.08 -10.32
C LEU A 15 15.00 -30.88 -11.28
N GLN A 16 14.77 -31.85 -12.18
CA GLN A 16 13.63 -31.85 -13.10
C GLN A 16 12.29 -31.90 -12.34
N VAL A 17 12.16 -32.82 -11.36
CA VAL A 17 10.95 -32.93 -10.53
C VAL A 17 10.73 -31.65 -9.75
N LEU A 18 11.77 -31.07 -9.16
CA LEU A 18 11.69 -29.78 -8.44
C LEU A 18 11.28 -28.64 -9.38
N GLY A 19 11.86 -28.58 -10.58
CA GLY A 19 11.50 -27.56 -11.57
C GLY A 19 10.04 -27.66 -12.02
N ILE A 20 9.56 -28.88 -12.29
CA ILE A 20 8.15 -29.12 -12.66
C ILE A 20 7.22 -28.78 -11.48
N ALA A 21 7.58 -29.16 -10.25
CA ALA A 21 6.79 -28.85 -9.06
C ALA A 21 6.69 -27.33 -8.84
N LEU A 22 7.79 -26.60 -8.97
CA LEU A 22 7.80 -25.13 -8.89
C LEU A 22 6.95 -24.48 -9.98
N LEU A 23 7.02 -24.99 -11.20
CA LEU A 23 6.22 -24.49 -12.31
C LEU A 23 4.73 -24.68 -12.03
N ILE A 24 4.33 -25.86 -11.57
CA ILE A 24 2.93 -26.15 -11.19
C ILE A 24 2.49 -25.23 -10.05
N LEU A 25 3.31 -25.06 -9.02
CA LEU A 25 3.02 -24.16 -7.90
C LEU A 25 2.81 -22.72 -8.38
N THR A 26 3.69 -22.21 -9.26
CA THR A 26 3.56 -20.85 -9.81
C THR A 26 2.26 -20.67 -10.62
N LEU A 27 1.88 -21.68 -11.41
CA LEU A 27 0.62 -21.65 -12.16
C LEU A 27 -0.60 -21.67 -11.22
N VAL A 28 -0.57 -22.51 -10.19
CA VAL A 28 -1.62 -22.59 -9.17
C VAL A 28 -1.71 -21.26 -8.41
N GLU A 29 -0.58 -20.67 -8.00
CA GLU A 29 -0.52 -19.38 -7.33
C GLU A 29 -1.13 -18.26 -8.20
N GLY A 30 -0.75 -18.19 -9.49
CA GLY A 30 -1.30 -17.23 -10.43
C GLY A 30 -2.82 -17.41 -10.64
N PHE A 31 -3.28 -18.65 -10.72
CA PHE A 31 -4.71 -18.95 -10.81
C PHE A 31 -5.48 -18.53 -9.55
N LEU A 32 -4.96 -18.89 -8.36
CA LEU A 32 -5.58 -18.52 -7.09
C LEU A 32 -5.59 -17.01 -6.86
N ALA A 33 -4.52 -16.30 -7.25
CA ALA A 33 -4.46 -14.85 -7.17
C ALA A 33 -5.50 -14.18 -8.08
N SER A 34 -5.66 -14.70 -9.31
CA SER A 34 -6.67 -14.22 -10.26
C SER A 34 -8.09 -14.49 -9.75
N LEU A 35 -8.33 -15.69 -9.23
CA LEU A 35 -9.63 -16.07 -8.66
C LEU A 35 -9.97 -15.22 -7.44
N ARG A 36 -9.00 -14.99 -6.54
CA ARG A 36 -9.15 -14.08 -5.39
C ARG A 36 -9.55 -12.68 -5.83
N THR A 37 -8.83 -12.12 -6.80
CA THR A 37 -9.10 -10.77 -7.32
C THR A 37 -10.50 -10.71 -7.94
N PHE A 38 -10.89 -11.70 -8.74
CA PHE A 38 -12.23 -11.78 -9.34
C PHE A 38 -13.32 -11.81 -8.27
N LEU A 39 -13.22 -12.71 -7.29
CA LEU A 39 -14.21 -12.86 -6.21
C LEU A 39 -14.32 -11.60 -5.35
N LEU A 40 -13.19 -10.99 -5.00
CA LEU A 40 -13.19 -9.74 -4.24
C LEU A 40 -13.82 -8.60 -5.03
N THR A 41 -13.48 -8.44 -6.31
CA THR A 41 -14.04 -7.39 -7.17
C THR A 41 -15.54 -7.57 -7.36
N GLU A 42 -16.01 -8.79 -7.66
CA GLU A 42 -17.41 -9.11 -7.83
C GLU A 42 -18.21 -8.84 -6.53
N THR A 43 -17.68 -9.29 -5.40
CA THR A 43 -18.32 -9.05 -4.08
C THR A 43 -18.37 -7.56 -3.77
N THR A 44 -17.28 -6.83 -4.02
CA THR A 44 -17.20 -5.39 -3.85
C THR A 44 -18.24 -4.67 -4.70
N ASN A 45 -18.34 -5.01 -5.98
CA ASN A 45 -19.30 -4.40 -6.90
C ASN A 45 -20.76 -4.62 -6.45
N ARG A 46 -21.09 -5.80 -5.96
CA ARG A 46 -22.44 -6.11 -5.42
C ARG A 46 -22.77 -5.31 -4.16
N ILE A 47 -21.81 -5.24 -3.25
CA ILE A 47 -21.95 -4.43 -2.01
C ILE A 47 -22.15 -2.97 -2.41
N ASP A 48 -21.40 -2.50 -3.36
CA ASP A 48 -21.38 -1.17 -3.90
C ASP A 48 -22.74 -0.74 -4.47
N GLN A 49 -23.24 -1.55 -5.35
CA GLN A 49 -24.55 -1.33 -5.98
C GLN A 49 -25.68 -1.31 -4.92
N ARG A 50 -25.61 -2.21 -3.94
CA ARG A 50 -26.62 -2.30 -2.90
C ARG A 50 -26.57 -1.11 -1.94
N LEU A 51 -25.38 -0.79 -1.42
CA LEU A 51 -25.20 0.36 -0.52
C LEU A 51 -25.52 1.67 -1.21
N GLY A 52 -25.09 1.86 -2.45
CA GLY A 52 -25.41 3.05 -3.23
C GLY A 52 -26.90 3.21 -3.41
N SER A 53 -27.61 2.15 -3.78
CA SER A 53 -29.07 2.17 -3.92
C SER A 53 -29.80 2.46 -2.61
N GLU A 54 -29.37 1.85 -1.49
CA GLU A 54 -29.96 2.09 -0.16
C GLU A 54 -29.76 3.53 0.31
N VAL A 55 -28.58 4.10 0.07
CA VAL A 55 -28.28 5.50 0.43
C VAL A 55 -29.13 6.47 -0.38
N ILE A 56 -29.24 6.27 -1.68
CA ILE A 56 -30.07 7.12 -2.55
C ILE A 56 -31.54 6.98 -2.17
N ASP A 57 -32.03 5.76 -1.95
CA ASP A 57 -33.40 5.51 -1.52
C ASP A 57 -33.69 6.19 -0.16
N HIS A 58 -32.78 6.09 0.79
CA HIS A 58 -32.89 6.78 2.08
C HIS A 58 -32.91 8.31 1.90
N LEU A 59 -31.98 8.84 1.10
CA LEU A 59 -31.91 10.28 0.83
C LEU A 59 -33.22 10.82 0.23
N LEU A 60 -33.79 10.11 -0.74
CA LEU A 60 -35.04 10.52 -1.39
C LEU A 60 -36.28 10.45 -0.46
N LYS A 61 -36.19 9.68 0.62
CA LYS A 61 -37.28 9.59 1.64
C LYS A 61 -37.17 10.64 2.74
N LEU A 62 -36.10 11.45 2.76
CA LEU A 62 -35.95 12.51 3.76
C LEU A 62 -36.94 13.63 3.51
N PRO A 63 -37.45 14.30 4.58
CA PRO A 63 -38.37 15.40 4.45
C PRO A 63 -37.72 16.65 3.78
N LEU A 64 -38.53 17.47 3.15
CA LEU A 64 -38.06 18.63 2.38
C LEU A 64 -37.21 19.58 3.23
N GLU A 65 -37.58 19.78 4.51
CA GLU A 65 -36.85 20.61 5.47
C GLU A 65 -35.34 20.23 5.59
N TYR A 66 -35.02 18.95 5.36
CA TYR A 66 -33.63 18.50 5.39
C TYR A 66 -32.82 19.12 4.26
N PHE A 67 -33.43 19.30 3.09
CA PHE A 67 -32.79 19.86 1.88
C PHE A 67 -32.74 21.39 1.92
N ASP A 68 -33.70 22.03 2.57
CA ASP A 68 -33.76 23.50 2.73
C ASP A 68 -32.61 24.03 3.61
N ILE A 69 -32.20 23.26 4.61
CA ILE A 69 -31.17 23.65 5.56
C ILE A 69 -29.73 23.34 5.03
N ARG A 70 -29.59 22.44 4.07
CA ARG A 70 -28.28 21.94 3.60
C ARG A 70 -28.05 22.17 2.12
N PRO A 71 -26.95 22.82 1.73
CA PRO A 71 -26.60 22.97 0.33
C PRO A 71 -26.45 21.62 -0.36
N VAL A 72 -26.95 21.49 -1.58
CA VAL A 72 -26.85 20.26 -2.41
C VAL A 72 -25.39 19.80 -2.57
N GLY A 73 -24.44 20.74 -2.62
CA GLY A 73 -23.01 20.42 -2.68
C GLY A 73 -22.48 19.69 -1.44
N GLU A 74 -23.02 19.96 -0.24
CA GLU A 74 -22.67 19.23 0.99
C GLU A 74 -23.14 17.78 0.90
N LEU A 75 -24.33 17.53 0.40
CA LEU A 75 -24.88 16.19 0.21
C LEU A 75 -24.07 15.38 -0.80
N ALA A 76 -23.69 15.99 -1.92
CA ALA A 76 -22.82 15.38 -2.91
C ALA A 76 -21.45 15.00 -2.31
N THR A 77 -20.88 15.86 -1.47
CA THR A 77 -19.62 15.58 -0.75
C THR A 77 -19.77 14.40 0.20
N ARG A 78 -20.86 14.31 0.97
CA ARG A 78 -21.12 13.18 1.89
C ARG A 78 -21.31 11.86 1.15
N ILE A 79 -21.97 11.87 -0.01
CA ILE A 79 -22.06 10.68 -0.88
C ILE A 79 -20.67 10.26 -1.35
N GLY A 80 -19.82 11.20 -1.75
CA GLY A 80 -18.43 10.92 -2.11
C GLY A 80 -17.56 10.41 -0.95
N GLU A 81 -17.86 10.82 0.30
CA GLU A 81 -17.19 10.27 1.49
C GLU A 81 -17.59 8.83 1.77
N LEU A 82 -18.82 8.46 1.49
CA LEU A 82 -19.32 7.10 1.58
C LEU A 82 -18.54 6.16 0.64
N GLU A 83 -18.19 6.65 -0.55
CA GLU A 83 -17.33 5.94 -1.49
C GLU A 83 -15.93 5.65 -0.91
N LYS A 84 -15.35 6.58 -0.16
CA LYS A 84 -14.05 6.37 0.50
C LYS A 84 -14.14 5.29 1.59
N ILE A 85 -15.18 5.33 2.42
CA ILE A 85 -15.43 4.33 3.48
C ILE A 85 -15.63 2.95 2.84
N ARG A 86 -16.42 2.87 1.80
CA ARG A 86 -16.67 1.65 1.04
C ARG A 86 -15.38 1.06 0.48
N ASN A 87 -14.59 1.86 -0.24
CA ASN A 87 -13.32 1.42 -0.82
C ASN A 87 -12.33 0.94 0.25
N PHE A 88 -12.36 1.53 1.44
CA PHE A 88 -11.58 1.06 2.56
C PHE A 88 -12.06 -0.31 3.06
N ILE A 89 -13.36 -0.47 3.29
CA ILE A 89 -13.92 -1.72 3.84
C ILE A 89 -13.77 -2.88 2.85
N THR A 90 -14.08 -2.64 1.56
CA THR A 90 -14.11 -3.71 0.55
C THR A 90 -12.75 -4.04 -0.05
N GLY A 91 -11.80 -3.11 0.00
CA GLY A 91 -10.45 -3.28 -0.55
C GLY A 91 -9.40 -3.44 0.55
N GLN A 92 -8.86 -2.32 0.99
CA GLN A 92 -7.71 -2.27 1.88
C GLN A 92 -7.98 -2.90 3.27
N GLY A 93 -9.19 -2.76 3.82
CA GLY A 93 -9.52 -3.26 5.14
C GLY A 93 -9.47 -4.79 5.22
N ILE A 94 -10.12 -5.46 4.27
CA ILE A 94 -10.16 -6.95 4.23
C ILE A 94 -8.76 -7.52 4.01
N THR A 95 -8.01 -6.97 3.04
CA THR A 95 -6.64 -7.45 2.78
C THR A 95 -5.75 -7.27 4.00
N THR A 96 -5.83 -6.12 4.68
CA THR A 96 -5.05 -5.87 5.90
C THR A 96 -5.37 -6.86 7.02
N ILE A 97 -6.63 -7.22 7.21
CA ILE A 97 -7.04 -8.22 8.23
C ILE A 97 -6.48 -9.59 7.87
N ILE A 98 -6.61 -10.01 6.61
CA ILE A 98 -6.07 -11.30 6.14
C ILE A 98 -4.55 -11.34 6.31
N ASP A 99 -3.85 -10.28 5.90
CA ASP A 99 -2.39 -10.20 5.99
C ASP A 99 -1.93 -10.21 7.46
N ALA A 100 -2.68 -9.55 8.36
CA ALA A 100 -2.40 -9.61 9.79
C ALA A 100 -2.56 -11.02 10.36
N LEU A 101 -3.63 -11.74 10.00
CA LEU A 101 -3.85 -13.12 10.42
C LEU A 101 -2.75 -14.06 9.89
N LEU A 102 -2.40 -13.92 8.61
CA LEU A 102 -1.32 -14.70 8.00
C LEU A 102 0.04 -14.41 8.64
N SER A 103 0.29 -13.15 9.04
CA SER A 103 1.53 -12.77 9.73
C SER A 103 1.72 -13.54 11.04
N PHE A 104 0.65 -13.78 11.81
CA PHE A 104 0.74 -14.62 13.02
C PHE A 104 1.11 -16.07 12.68
N VAL A 105 0.52 -16.63 11.61
CA VAL A 105 0.85 -17.98 11.14
C VAL A 105 2.32 -18.05 10.71
N TYR A 106 2.79 -17.06 9.97
CA TYR A 106 4.19 -17.01 9.52
C TYR A 106 5.17 -16.89 10.69
N ILE A 107 4.90 -16.01 11.65
CA ILE A 107 5.72 -15.90 12.87
C ILE A 107 5.75 -17.24 13.64
N PHE A 108 4.61 -17.92 13.76
CA PHE A 108 4.52 -19.22 14.43
C PHE A 108 5.38 -20.28 13.72
N VAL A 109 5.30 -20.35 12.38
CA VAL A 109 6.12 -21.27 11.58
C VAL A 109 7.61 -20.95 11.72
N MET A 110 7.97 -19.65 11.68
CA MET A 110 9.36 -19.21 11.88
C MET A 110 9.91 -19.62 13.26
N LEU A 111 9.10 -19.52 14.31
CA LEU A 111 9.48 -19.91 15.67
C LEU A 111 9.75 -21.42 15.78
N ILE A 112 8.98 -22.26 15.07
CA ILE A 112 9.21 -23.71 15.01
C ILE A 112 10.55 -24.03 14.35
N TYR A 113 10.93 -23.31 13.30
CA TYR A 113 12.20 -23.56 12.62
C TYR A 113 13.40 -23.04 13.40
N SER A 114 13.38 -21.81 13.89
CA SER A 114 14.48 -21.22 14.67
C SER A 114 14.05 -19.97 15.43
N VAL A 115 13.95 -20.08 16.75
CA VAL A 115 13.66 -18.94 17.63
C VAL A 115 14.68 -17.82 17.44
N LYS A 116 15.98 -18.18 17.31
CA LYS A 116 17.06 -17.20 17.15
C LYS A 116 16.91 -16.35 15.88
N LEU A 117 16.65 -16.98 14.73
CA LEU A 117 16.48 -16.25 13.47
C LEU A 117 15.17 -15.46 13.46
N THR A 118 14.11 -15.97 14.07
CA THR A 118 12.84 -15.25 14.21
C THR A 118 13.00 -13.98 15.03
N LEU A 119 13.74 -14.02 16.16
CA LEU A 119 14.01 -12.84 16.97
C LEU A 119 14.82 -11.79 16.19
N ILE A 120 15.80 -12.22 15.39
CA ILE A 120 16.60 -11.31 14.55
C ILE A 120 15.69 -10.64 13.49
N ALA A 121 14.80 -11.40 12.87
CA ALA A 121 13.84 -10.88 11.91
C ALA A 121 12.86 -9.89 12.57
N LEU A 122 12.34 -10.22 13.75
CA LEU A 122 11.36 -9.38 14.45
C LEU A 122 11.95 -8.09 15.04
N ILE A 123 13.26 -8.03 15.31
CA ILE A 123 13.88 -6.82 15.89
C ILE A 123 13.80 -5.60 14.95
N VAL A 124 13.63 -5.82 13.66
CA VAL A 124 13.46 -4.76 12.66
C VAL A 124 12.10 -4.07 12.78
N ILE A 125 11.06 -4.78 13.23
CA ILE A 125 9.70 -4.24 13.35
C ILE A 125 9.64 -3.05 14.33
N PRO A 126 10.11 -3.15 15.59
CA PRO A 126 10.09 -2.01 16.51
C PRO A 126 10.95 -0.83 16.03
N ILE A 127 12.07 -1.10 15.34
CA ILE A 127 12.90 -0.04 14.75
C ILE A 127 12.13 0.69 13.66
N GLN A 128 11.46 -0.05 12.77
CA GLN A 128 10.64 0.50 11.69
C GLN A 128 9.45 1.31 12.23
N VAL A 129 8.76 0.79 13.24
CA VAL A 129 7.66 1.49 13.92
C VAL A 129 8.17 2.79 14.55
N GLY A 130 9.28 2.75 15.26
CA GLY A 130 9.91 3.93 15.86
C GLY A 130 10.26 5.00 14.82
N LEU A 131 10.85 4.59 13.72
CA LEU A 131 11.24 5.48 12.62
C LEU A 131 10.03 6.12 11.93
N THR A 132 8.98 5.32 11.71
CA THR A 132 7.72 5.82 11.17
C THR A 132 7.05 6.79 12.14
N PHE A 133 7.07 6.49 13.44
CA PHE A 133 6.47 7.36 14.47
C PHE A 133 7.18 8.70 14.58
N LEU A 134 8.50 8.72 14.43
CA LEU A 134 9.30 9.95 14.41
C LEU A 134 9.06 10.78 13.14
N GLY A 135 8.90 10.12 12.00
CA GLY A 135 8.68 10.79 10.71
C GLY A 135 7.24 11.26 10.48
N ALA A 136 6.27 10.57 11.08
CA ALA A 136 4.85 10.83 10.87
C ALA A 136 4.39 12.27 11.14
N PRO A 137 4.81 12.96 12.22
CA PRO A 137 4.38 14.35 12.48
C PRO A 137 4.90 15.32 11.42
N ILE A 138 6.14 15.13 10.95
CA ILE A 138 6.74 15.94 9.89
C ILE A 138 5.96 15.74 8.59
N PHE A 139 5.72 14.48 8.22
CA PHE A 139 4.97 14.13 7.01
C PHE A 139 3.53 14.69 7.05
N ARG A 140 2.83 14.55 8.18
CA ARG A 140 1.46 15.07 8.35
C ARG A 140 1.41 16.60 8.21
N ARG A 141 2.38 17.31 8.75
CA ARG A 141 2.47 18.78 8.61
C ARG A 141 2.64 19.17 7.14
N GLN A 142 3.59 18.53 6.44
CA GLN A 142 3.85 18.81 5.02
C GLN A 142 2.66 18.40 4.14
N PHE A 143 1.96 17.33 4.50
CA PHE A 143 0.73 16.90 3.81
C PHE A 143 -0.35 17.97 3.90
N ARG A 144 -0.58 18.54 5.10
CA ARG A 144 -1.55 19.65 5.31
C ARG A 144 -1.16 20.89 4.53
N GLU A 145 0.10 21.30 4.60
CA GLU A 145 0.62 22.45 3.86
C GLU A 145 0.45 22.29 2.34
N SER A 146 0.75 21.11 1.81
CA SER A 146 0.55 20.79 0.40
C SER A 146 -0.93 20.82 0.00
N ALA A 147 -1.82 20.27 0.85
CA ALA A 147 -3.26 20.28 0.61
C ALA A 147 -3.84 21.71 0.64
N GLU A 148 -3.41 22.54 1.58
CA GLU A 148 -3.81 23.94 1.69
C GLU A 148 -3.37 24.77 0.49
N ASN A 149 -2.12 24.62 0.06
CA ASN A 149 -1.60 25.32 -1.13
C ASN A 149 -2.31 24.84 -2.40
N ASN A 150 -2.65 23.56 -2.52
CA ASN A 150 -3.47 23.06 -3.63
C ASN A 150 -4.88 23.69 -3.63
N ALA A 151 -5.53 23.75 -2.45
CA ALA A 151 -6.84 24.37 -2.33
C ALA A 151 -6.83 25.85 -2.74
N LYS A 152 -5.81 26.63 -2.32
CA LYS A 152 -5.63 28.03 -2.73
C LYS A 152 -5.44 28.16 -4.25
N THR A 153 -4.68 27.26 -4.84
CA THR A 153 -4.45 27.25 -6.30
C THR A 153 -5.75 26.96 -7.05
N GLN A 154 -6.51 25.97 -6.62
CA GLN A 154 -7.79 25.61 -7.22
C GLN A 154 -8.85 26.69 -7.03
N SER A 155 -8.95 27.27 -5.83
CA SER A 155 -9.88 28.37 -5.54
C SER A 155 -9.63 29.57 -6.44
N HIS A 156 -8.37 29.97 -6.61
CA HIS A 156 -8.02 31.07 -7.52
C HIS A 156 -8.36 30.75 -8.99
N LEU A 157 -8.13 29.53 -9.43
CA LEU A 157 -8.50 29.12 -10.78
C LEU A 157 -10.02 29.21 -10.99
N VAL A 158 -10.81 28.71 -10.04
CA VAL A 158 -12.28 28.78 -10.08
C VAL A 158 -12.74 30.24 -10.10
N GLU A 159 -12.16 31.10 -9.25
CA GLU A 159 -12.45 32.53 -9.21
C GLU A 159 -12.23 33.21 -10.57
N VAL A 160 -11.07 32.98 -11.17
CA VAL A 160 -10.71 33.54 -12.48
C VAL A 160 -11.64 33.06 -13.61
N LEU A 161 -11.99 31.75 -13.59
CA LEU A 161 -12.87 31.17 -14.61
C LEU A 161 -14.32 31.61 -14.44
N THR A 162 -14.79 31.73 -13.19
CA THR A 162 -16.14 32.25 -12.90
C THR A 162 -16.27 33.73 -13.30
N GLY A 163 -15.22 34.52 -13.03
CA GLY A 163 -15.15 35.94 -13.40
C GLY A 163 -14.51 36.22 -14.77
N ILE A 164 -14.49 35.25 -15.70
CA ILE A 164 -13.74 35.35 -16.93
C ILE A 164 -14.13 36.55 -17.81
N GLN A 165 -15.40 36.99 -17.78
CA GLN A 165 -15.87 38.15 -18.49
C GLN A 165 -15.18 39.42 -17.96
N THR A 166 -15.06 39.54 -16.62
CA THR A 166 -14.38 40.67 -15.97
C THR A 166 -12.88 40.67 -16.32
N VAL A 167 -12.24 39.51 -16.26
CA VAL A 167 -10.81 39.34 -16.63
C VAL A 167 -10.57 39.76 -18.04
N LYS A 168 -11.46 39.39 -19.00
CA LYS A 168 -11.37 39.73 -20.39
C LYS A 168 -11.67 41.19 -20.64
N SER A 169 -12.73 41.76 -20.04
CA SER A 169 -13.10 43.15 -20.24
C SER A 169 -12.08 44.16 -19.69
N GLN A 170 -11.37 43.77 -18.62
CA GLN A 170 -10.34 44.60 -17.99
C GLN A 170 -8.93 44.31 -18.51
N ASN A 171 -8.76 43.33 -19.40
CA ASN A 171 -7.47 42.95 -19.99
C ASN A 171 -6.40 42.58 -18.95
N ILE A 172 -6.82 41.83 -17.87
CA ILE A 172 -5.97 41.47 -16.74
C ILE A 172 -5.55 39.97 -16.75
N GLU A 173 -5.56 39.32 -17.90
CA GLU A 173 -5.20 37.90 -18.03
C GLU A 173 -3.78 37.61 -17.55
N MET A 174 -2.84 38.47 -17.85
CA MET A 174 -1.45 38.29 -17.44
C MET A 174 -1.28 38.39 -15.94
N VAL A 175 -1.98 39.29 -15.27
CA VAL A 175 -1.96 39.46 -13.81
C VAL A 175 -2.57 38.21 -13.14
N SER A 176 -3.73 37.73 -13.63
CA SER A 176 -4.40 36.55 -13.16
C SER A 176 -3.52 35.29 -13.31
N ARG A 177 -2.83 35.17 -14.47
CA ARG A 177 -1.86 34.09 -14.72
C ARG A 177 -0.69 34.14 -13.76
N TRP A 178 -0.08 35.31 -13.52
CA TRP A 178 1.06 35.43 -12.61
C TRP A 178 0.67 35.06 -11.17
N ARG A 179 -0.52 35.49 -10.72
CA ARG A 179 -1.03 35.16 -9.41
C ARG A 179 -1.29 33.66 -9.26
N TRP A 180 -1.88 33.03 -10.28
CA TRP A 180 -2.03 31.57 -10.30
C TRP A 180 -0.67 30.87 -10.27
N GLN A 181 0.29 31.34 -11.04
CA GLN A 181 1.63 30.76 -11.09
C GLN A 181 2.35 30.87 -9.74
N GLU A 182 2.14 31.92 -8.98
CA GLU A 182 2.66 32.08 -7.62
C GLU A 182 2.07 31.02 -6.67
N PHE A 183 0.74 30.86 -6.65
CA PHE A 183 0.09 29.83 -5.84
C PHE A 183 0.53 28.43 -6.25
N TYR A 184 0.59 28.15 -7.54
CA TYR A 184 1.02 26.87 -8.08
C TYR A 184 2.47 26.56 -7.73
N SER A 185 3.37 27.53 -7.78
CA SER A 185 4.76 27.35 -7.35
C SER A 185 4.88 26.98 -5.87
N ARG A 186 4.10 27.63 -5.00
CA ARG A 186 4.03 27.27 -3.57
C ARG A 186 3.50 25.85 -3.37
N TYR A 187 2.47 25.46 -4.10
CA TYR A 187 1.94 24.11 -4.09
C TYR A 187 2.99 23.07 -4.52
N ILE A 188 3.67 23.28 -5.63
CA ILE A 188 4.73 22.39 -6.11
C ILE A 188 5.87 22.29 -5.09
N GLY A 189 6.33 23.41 -4.51
CA GLY A 189 7.35 23.42 -3.49
C GLY A 189 6.99 22.63 -2.23
N SER A 190 5.74 22.77 -1.75
CA SER A 190 5.24 22.00 -0.59
C SER A 190 5.04 20.51 -0.92
N THR A 191 4.59 20.22 -2.12
CA THR A 191 4.44 18.83 -2.62
C THR A 191 5.79 18.14 -2.75
N PHE A 192 6.81 18.84 -3.25
CA PHE A 192 8.17 18.31 -3.32
C PHE A 192 8.71 17.93 -1.94
N LYS A 193 8.59 18.81 -0.94
CA LYS A 193 8.99 18.52 0.44
C LYS A 193 8.28 17.28 0.98
N LYS A 194 6.97 17.19 0.78
CA LYS A 194 6.15 16.03 1.18
C LYS A 194 6.64 14.73 0.53
N ILE A 195 6.89 14.75 -0.78
CA ILE A 195 7.37 13.58 -1.52
C ILE A 195 8.74 13.13 -1.00
N ILE A 196 9.70 14.05 -0.83
CA ILE A 196 11.04 13.72 -0.33
C ILE A 196 10.95 13.10 1.06
N THR A 197 10.19 13.69 1.98
CA THR A 197 10.02 13.14 3.34
C THR A 197 9.39 11.74 3.31
N GLY A 198 8.32 11.56 2.53
CA GLY A 198 7.66 10.26 2.36
C GLY A 198 8.59 9.21 1.75
N THR A 199 9.38 9.60 0.74
CA THR A 199 10.38 8.74 0.10
C THR A 199 11.47 8.33 1.09
N LEU A 200 12.00 9.27 1.89
CA LEU A 200 13.02 8.96 2.89
C LEU A 200 12.51 7.97 3.94
N ILE A 201 11.28 8.16 4.45
CA ILE A 201 10.67 7.22 5.40
C ILE A 201 10.52 5.84 4.78
N ASN A 202 10.03 5.76 3.54
CA ASN A 202 9.83 4.49 2.84
C ASN A 202 11.16 3.80 2.53
N GLN A 203 12.14 4.52 1.99
CA GLN A 203 13.46 3.96 1.65
C GLN A 203 14.22 3.49 2.89
N SER A 204 14.12 4.20 4.02
CA SER A 204 14.71 3.74 5.27
C SER A 204 14.12 2.42 5.73
N GLY A 205 12.81 2.22 5.55
CA GLY A 205 12.16 0.93 5.79
C GLY A 205 12.69 -0.19 4.91
N GLN A 206 12.80 0.07 3.61
CA GLN A 206 13.34 -0.92 2.66
C GLN A 206 14.81 -1.27 2.97
N VAL A 207 15.63 -0.30 3.36
CA VAL A 207 17.02 -0.55 3.76
C VAL A 207 17.07 -1.42 5.02
N LEU A 208 16.27 -1.13 6.04
CA LEU A 208 16.16 -1.94 7.24
C LEU A 208 15.74 -3.37 6.93
N GLN A 209 14.77 -3.56 6.06
CA GLN A 209 14.32 -4.89 5.64
C GLN A 209 15.41 -5.66 4.91
N LYS A 210 16.16 -5.03 3.99
CA LYS A 210 17.29 -5.64 3.30
C LYS A 210 18.42 -6.02 4.27
N ILE A 211 18.70 -5.18 5.25
CA ILE A 211 19.68 -5.48 6.31
C ILE A 211 19.21 -6.70 7.12
N SER A 212 17.94 -6.76 7.51
CA SER A 212 17.36 -7.89 8.21
C SER A 212 17.49 -9.19 7.41
N GLN A 213 17.14 -9.15 6.14
CA GLN A 213 17.25 -10.29 5.23
C GLN A 213 18.71 -10.79 5.13
N LEU A 214 19.67 -9.87 5.01
CA LEU A 214 21.08 -10.19 4.97
C LEU A 214 21.56 -10.82 6.28
N LEU A 215 21.12 -10.30 7.44
CA LEU A 215 21.46 -10.87 8.75
C LEU A 215 20.86 -12.26 8.95
N VAL A 216 19.61 -12.47 8.57
CA VAL A 216 18.94 -13.79 8.63
C VAL A 216 19.67 -14.80 7.74
N LEU A 217 20.06 -14.38 6.51
CA LEU A 217 20.79 -15.23 5.60
C LEU A 217 22.19 -15.56 6.13
N TRP A 218 22.94 -14.57 6.63
CA TRP A 218 24.32 -14.76 7.13
C TRP A 218 24.32 -15.66 8.37
N ILE A 219 23.53 -15.30 9.38
CA ILE A 219 23.47 -16.07 10.63
C ILE A 219 22.87 -17.45 10.37
N GLY A 220 21.84 -17.54 9.52
CA GLY A 220 21.25 -18.80 9.12
C GLY A 220 22.23 -19.71 8.36
N ALA A 221 23.03 -19.15 7.45
CA ALA A 221 24.08 -19.91 6.76
C ALA A 221 25.13 -20.45 7.73
N THR A 222 25.56 -19.67 8.72
CA THR A 222 26.47 -20.16 9.76
C THR A 222 25.84 -21.28 10.61
N MET A 223 24.53 -21.22 10.91
CA MET A 223 23.81 -22.28 11.60
C MET A 223 23.69 -23.56 10.75
N VAL A 224 23.52 -23.44 9.44
CA VAL A 224 23.54 -24.58 8.50
C VAL A 224 24.91 -25.25 8.48
N LEU A 225 26.00 -24.46 8.38
CA LEU A 225 27.36 -24.98 8.41
C LEU A 225 27.69 -25.69 9.74
N ASN A 226 27.10 -25.27 10.84
CA ASN A 226 27.26 -25.88 12.15
C ASN A 226 26.27 -27.07 12.39
N GLY A 227 25.49 -27.46 11.38
CA GLY A 227 24.54 -28.57 11.47
C GLY A 227 23.30 -28.30 12.35
N GLN A 228 23.06 -27.05 12.75
CA GLN A 228 21.93 -26.65 13.59
C GLN A 228 20.65 -26.39 12.77
N LEU A 229 20.78 -26.20 11.48
CA LEU A 229 19.67 -25.92 10.56
C LEU A 229 19.92 -26.66 9.24
N THR A 230 18.84 -27.05 8.55
CA THR A 230 18.96 -27.56 7.20
C THR A 230 18.91 -26.41 6.18
N LEU A 231 19.50 -26.60 5.00
CA LEU A 231 19.44 -25.62 3.92
C LEU A 231 17.99 -25.30 3.52
N GLY A 232 17.12 -26.30 3.49
CA GLY A 232 15.70 -26.14 3.18
C GLY A 232 14.97 -25.25 4.21
N GLN A 233 15.28 -25.41 5.50
CA GLN A 233 14.73 -24.56 6.57
C GLN A 233 15.21 -23.10 6.44
N LEU A 234 16.48 -22.89 6.07
CA LEU A 234 16.99 -21.54 5.83
C LEU A 234 16.31 -20.85 4.65
N ILE A 235 16.11 -21.56 3.55
CA ILE A 235 15.40 -21.03 2.37
C ILE A 235 13.95 -20.71 2.74
N ALA A 236 13.25 -21.59 3.45
CA ALA A 236 11.88 -21.36 3.89
C ALA A 236 11.78 -20.12 4.80
N LEU A 237 12.69 -19.98 5.78
CA LEU A 237 12.73 -18.79 6.65
C LEU A 237 13.01 -17.50 5.86
N SER A 238 13.90 -17.55 4.88
CA SER A 238 14.21 -16.40 4.04
C SER A 238 13.01 -15.97 3.18
N LEU A 239 12.24 -16.93 2.65
CA LEU A 239 11.03 -16.66 1.85
C LEU A 239 9.88 -16.10 2.72
N ILE A 240 9.70 -16.61 3.93
CA ILE A 240 8.64 -16.14 4.85
C ILE A 240 8.93 -14.70 5.32
N HIS A 241 10.20 -14.35 5.47
CA HIS A 241 10.62 -13.02 5.96
C HIS A 241 10.52 -11.91 4.90
N ILE A 242 10.47 -12.25 3.61
CA ILE A 242 10.32 -11.30 2.50
C ILE A 242 8.88 -10.82 2.38
#